data_0889829f66ec0fbb450225f2a749ed39
#
_entry.id   0889829f66ec0fbb450225f2a749ed39
#
_cell.length_a   1.000
_cell.length_b   1.000
_cell.length_c   1.000
_cell.angle_alpha   90.00
_cell.angle_beta   90.00
_cell.angle_gamma   90.00
#
_symmetry.space_group_name_H-M   'P 1'
#
loop_
_entity.id
_entity.type
_entity.pdbx_description
1 polymer ?
#
loop_
_entity_poly.entity_id
_entity_poly.type
_entity_poly.pdbx_seq_one_letter_code
_entity_poly.pdbx_strand_id
1 'polypeptide(L)'
;MNAPVPGALTSSLLYLDGVSVSFDGFKAIRGLSLTIEPGEMRAIIGPNGAGKTTMMDIITGKTRPDEGTVLFDGVTDLTRLDETRIAELGIGRKFQKPTVFESQTVQDNLLLALNVDHSVRGTLFWRGSKAESERIDKVLETIRLTDARNRLAGSLSHGQKQWLEIGMLLAQDPKLLLVDEPVAGMT
;
A
#
# COMPACT_ATOMS: atom_id res chain seq x y z
N MET A 1 -20.81 -16.45 19.46
CA MET A 1 -20.78 -16.19 18.01
C MET A 1 -21.73 -15.02 17.75
N ASN A 2 -21.22 -13.77 17.75
CA ASN A 2 -22.03 -12.63 17.29
C ASN A 2 -21.85 -12.55 15.79
N ALA A 3 -22.91 -12.84 15.04
CA ALA A 3 -22.94 -12.55 13.61
C ALA A 3 -22.74 -11.04 13.41
N PRO A 4 -21.89 -10.60 12.46
CA PRO A 4 -21.68 -9.20 12.21
C PRO A 4 -23.00 -8.53 11.82
N VAL A 5 -23.23 -7.31 12.34
CA VAL A 5 -24.42 -6.52 12.03
C VAL A 5 -24.37 -6.19 10.53
N PRO A 6 -25.36 -6.61 9.71
CA PRO A 6 -25.29 -6.50 8.24
C PRO A 6 -25.10 -5.09 7.69
N GLY A 7 -25.38 -4.04 8.46
CA GLY A 7 -25.23 -2.64 8.04
C GLY A 7 -23.83 -2.05 8.25
N ALA A 8 -23.01 -2.61 9.13
CA ALA A 8 -21.66 -2.09 9.41
C ALA A 8 -20.61 -2.57 8.39
N LEU A 9 -20.88 -3.67 7.69
CA LEU A 9 -19.96 -4.26 6.71
C LEU A 9 -19.99 -3.53 5.35
N THR A 10 -21.07 -2.89 5.00
CA THR A 10 -21.24 -2.23 3.68
C THR A 10 -20.59 -0.85 3.58
N SER A 11 -20.13 -0.27 4.69
CA SER A 11 -19.48 1.06 4.70
C SER A 11 -17.98 1.01 4.96
N SER A 12 -17.46 -0.11 5.49
CA SER A 12 -16.03 -0.21 5.82
C SER A 12 -15.16 -0.49 4.60
N LEU A 13 -14.02 0.21 4.52
CA LEU A 13 -13.00 -0.05 3.50
C LEU A 13 -12.27 -1.37 3.76
N LEU A 14 -11.90 -1.61 5.04
CA LEU A 14 -11.23 -2.83 5.47
C LEU A 14 -11.88 -3.33 6.76
N TYR A 15 -12.17 -4.64 6.80
CA TYR A 15 -12.76 -5.31 7.95
C TYR A 15 -12.02 -6.61 8.23
N LEU A 16 -11.47 -6.73 9.44
CA LEU A 16 -10.89 -7.95 9.99
C LEU A 16 -11.76 -8.39 11.17
N ASP A 17 -12.05 -9.69 11.25
CA ASP A 17 -12.78 -10.26 12.39
C ASP A 17 -12.20 -11.60 12.82
N GLY A 18 -11.80 -11.67 14.09
CA GLY A 18 -11.27 -12.88 14.73
C GLY A 18 -10.02 -13.44 14.07
N VAL A 19 -9.24 -12.62 13.36
CA VAL A 19 -8.07 -13.07 12.58
C VAL A 19 -6.99 -13.62 13.52
N SER A 20 -6.57 -14.86 13.27
CA SER A 20 -5.49 -15.53 14.00
C SER A 20 -4.50 -16.15 13.00
N VAL A 21 -3.22 -16.11 13.33
CA VAL A 21 -2.16 -16.76 12.55
C VAL A 21 -1.05 -17.26 13.45
N SER A 22 -0.54 -18.46 13.14
CA SER A 22 0.55 -19.10 13.85
C SER A 22 1.68 -19.47 12.90
N PHE A 23 2.93 -19.36 13.36
CA PHE A 23 4.12 -19.82 12.65
C PHE A 23 4.87 -20.80 13.58
N ASP A 24 5.07 -22.02 13.14
CA ASP A 24 5.79 -23.07 13.89
C ASP A 24 5.31 -23.22 15.36
N GLY A 25 3.99 -23.12 15.57
CA GLY A 25 3.38 -23.22 16.89
C GLY A 25 3.37 -21.91 17.69
N PHE A 26 4.02 -20.85 17.22
CA PHE A 26 3.96 -19.52 17.83
C PHE A 26 2.79 -18.72 17.24
N LYS A 27 1.84 -18.32 18.10
CA LYS A 27 0.71 -17.48 17.69
C LYS A 27 1.16 -16.02 17.54
N ALA A 28 1.38 -15.59 16.29
CA ALA A 28 1.79 -14.21 15.97
C ALA A 28 0.62 -13.21 16.08
N ILE A 29 -0.60 -13.64 15.76
CA ILE A 29 -1.83 -12.86 15.92
C ILE A 29 -2.90 -13.76 16.55
N ARG A 30 -3.70 -13.19 17.45
CA ARG A 30 -4.74 -13.90 18.21
C ARG A 30 -6.03 -13.11 18.20
N GLY A 31 -7.02 -13.55 17.40
CA GLY A 31 -8.35 -12.99 17.40
C GLY A 31 -8.40 -11.48 17.08
N LEU A 32 -7.56 -11.01 16.16
CA LEU A 32 -7.52 -9.59 15.78
C LEU A 32 -8.81 -9.20 15.06
N SER A 33 -9.48 -8.17 15.60
CA SER A 33 -10.60 -7.50 14.90
C SER A 33 -10.26 -6.02 14.71
N LEU A 34 -10.47 -5.51 13.50
CA LEU A 34 -10.13 -4.15 13.09
C LEU A 34 -11.09 -3.72 11.98
N THR A 35 -11.61 -2.49 12.09
CA THR A 35 -12.39 -1.87 11.02
C THR A 35 -11.74 -0.56 10.63
N ILE A 36 -11.60 -0.30 9.32
CA ILE A 36 -11.11 0.96 8.76
C ILE A 36 -12.15 1.50 7.79
N GLU A 37 -12.52 2.76 7.98
CA GLU A 37 -13.47 3.45 7.12
C GLU A 37 -12.77 4.15 5.94
N PRO A 38 -13.48 4.43 4.84
CA PRO A 38 -12.93 5.23 3.76
C PRO A 38 -12.46 6.62 4.25
N GLY A 39 -11.24 7.03 3.85
CA GLY A 39 -10.65 8.30 4.26
C GLY A 39 -10.08 8.33 5.68
N GLU A 40 -10.14 7.22 6.40
CA GLU A 40 -9.59 7.12 7.75
C GLU A 40 -8.05 6.99 7.71
N MET A 41 -7.35 7.70 8.60
CA MET A 41 -5.94 7.48 8.91
C MET A 41 -5.81 6.78 10.27
N ARG A 42 -5.29 5.56 10.27
CA ARG A 42 -5.12 4.74 11.47
C ARG A 42 -3.64 4.48 11.75
N ALA A 43 -3.17 4.85 12.94
CA ALA A 43 -1.85 4.48 13.44
C ALA A 43 -1.95 3.22 14.31
N ILE A 44 -1.09 2.23 14.04
CA ILE A 44 -0.98 1.00 14.81
C ILE A 44 0.36 0.98 15.52
N ILE A 45 0.31 1.04 16.85
CA ILE A 45 1.48 1.14 17.71
C ILE A 45 1.62 -0.14 18.53
N GLY A 46 2.84 -0.60 18.70
CA GLY A 46 3.16 -1.77 19.53
C GLY A 46 4.64 -2.12 19.44
N PRO A 47 5.15 -2.96 20.37
CA PRO A 47 6.54 -3.37 20.37
C PRO A 47 6.90 -4.20 19.12
N ASN A 48 8.21 -4.41 18.92
CA ASN A 48 8.68 -5.34 17.89
C ASN A 48 8.19 -6.75 18.21
N GLY A 49 7.75 -7.48 17.17
CA GLY A 49 7.15 -8.81 17.35
C GLY A 49 5.66 -8.80 17.74
N ALA A 50 5.01 -7.64 17.90
CA ALA A 50 3.57 -7.56 18.23
C ALA A 50 2.63 -7.93 17.06
N GLY A 51 3.14 -8.42 15.94
CA GLY A 51 2.32 -8.85 14.79
C GLY A 51 1.94 -7.73 13.81
N LYS A 52 2.46 -6.51 13.94
CA LYS A 52 2.13 -5.39 13.03
C LYS A 52 2.41 -5.72 11.57
N THR A 53 3.62 -6.16 11.26
CA THR A 53 4.01 -6.57 9.90
C THR A 53 3.21 -7.79 9.44
N THR A 54 2.98 -8.76 10.33
CA THR A 54 2.16 -9.95 10.03
C THR A 54 0.72 -9.58 9.66
N MET A 55 0.12 -8.62 10.34
CA MET A 55 -1.20 -8.10 9.98
C MET A 55 -1.19 -7.49 8.57
N MET A 56 -0.18 -6.68 8.22
CA MET A 56 -0.03 -6.13 6.87
C MET A 56 0.20 -7.23 5.83
N ASP A 57 0.99 -8.26 6.18
CA ASP A 57 1.22 -9.45 5.32
C ASP A 57 -0.09 -10.20 5.06
N ILE A 58 -1.01 -10.27 6.03
CA ILE A 58 -2.33 -10.87 5.84
C ILE A 58 -3.20 -10.01 4.90
N ILE A 59 -3.24 -8.70 5.10
CA ILE A 59 -4.04 -7.78 4.27
C ILE A 59 -3.56 -7.80 2.82
N THR A 60 -2.25 -7.96 2.58
CA THR A 60 -1.67 -8.01 1.24
C THR A 60 -1.61 -9.41 0.62
N GLY A 61 -2.12 -10.45 1.31
CA GLY A 61 -2.17 -11.82 0.78
C GLY A 61 -0.86 -12.60 0.87
N LYS A 62 0.22 -11.99 1.39
CA LYS A 62 1.52 -12.65 1.57
C LYS A 62 1.47 -13.75 2.65
N THR A 63 0.62 -13.59 3.64
CA THR A 63 0.36 -14.57 4.70
C THR A 63 -1.13 -14.87 4.75
N ARG A 64 -1.52 -16.14 4.80
CA ARG A 64 -2.90 -16.54 5.00
C ARG A 64 -3.17 -16.74 6.49
N PRO A 65 -4.28 -16.20 7.04
CA PRO A 65 -4.65 -16.47 8.41
C PRO A 65 -5.13 -17.91 8.58
N ASP A 66 -4.93 -18.47 9.77
CA ASP A 66 -5.46 -19.80 10.16
C ASP A 66 -6.97 -19.72 10.42
N GLU A 67 -7.42 -18.59 10.99
CA GLU A 67 -8.82 -18.33 11.38
C GLU A 67 -9.19 -16.87 11.14
N GLY A 68 -10.50 -16.60 11.05
CA GLY A 68 -11.05 -15.27 10.91
C GLY A 68 -11.36 -14.88 9.49
N THR A 69 -11.80 -13.62 9.32
CA THR A 69 -12.26 -13.06 8.04
C THR A 69 -11.53 -11.76 7.76
N VAL A 70 -11.17 -11.52 6.50
CA VAL A 70 -10.58 -10.25 6.03
C VAL A 70 -11.33 -9.80 4.79
N LEU A 71 -12.15 -8.75 4.94
CA LEU A 71 -12.97 -8.20 3.85
C LEU A 71 -12.47 -6.82 3.44
N PHE A 72 -12.48 -6.57 2.14
CA PHE A 72 -12.21 -5.28 1.53
C PHE A 72 -13.44 -4.77 0.77
N ASP A 73 -13.70 -3.46 0.84
CA ASP A 73 -14.92 -2.81 0.32
C ASP A 73 -16.22 -3.54 0.79
N GLY A 74 -16.19 -4.10 2.00
CA GLY A 74 -17.32 -4.78 2.63
C GLY A 74 -17.71 -6.14 2.05
N VAL A 75 -17.17 -6.54 0.90
CA VAL A 75 -17.62 -7.73 0.15
C VAL A 75 -16.51 -8.65 -0.33
N THR A 76 -15.30 -8.14 -0.56
CA THR A 76 -14.21 -8.92 -1.15
C THR A 76 -13.38 -9.62 -0.09
N ASP A 77 -13.45 -10.95 -0.04
CA ASP A 77 -12.65 -11.77 0.87
C ASP A 77 -11.19 -11.87 0.39
N LEU A 78 -10.30 -11.13 1.05
CA LEU A 78 -8.88 -11.09 0.70
C LEU A 78 -8.15 -12.41 0.96
N THR A 79 -8.65 -13.26 1.87
CA THR A 79 -8.02 -14.54 2.21
C THR A 79 -8.02 -15.53 1.04
N ARG A 80 -8.83 -15.28 0.02
CA ARG A 80 -9.01 -16.11 -1.19
C ARG A 80 -8.22 -15.58 -2.40
N LEU A 81 -7.60 -14.42 -2.29
CA LEU A 81 -6.89 -13.77 -3.37
C LEU A 81 -5.37 -13.93 -3.21
N ASP A 82 -4.64 -13.79 -4.30
CA ASP A 82 -3.20 -13.66 -4.30
C ASP A 82 -2.77 -12.19 -4.20
N GLU A 83 -1.48 -11.95 -3.95
CA GLU A 83 -0.90 -10.61 -3.78
C GLU A 83 -1.17 -9.70 -4.99
N THR A 84 -1.12 -10.24 -6.21
CA THR A 84 -1.35 -9.48 -7.46
C THR A 84 -2.78 -8.98 -7.54
N ARG A 85 -3.76 -9.85 -7.28
CA ARG A 85 -5.18 -9.49 -7.27
C ARG A 85 -5.50 -8.47 -6.19
N ILE A 86 -4.89 -8.60 -5.02
CA ILE A 86 -5.06 -7.65 -3.92
C ILE A 86 -4.50 -6.28 -4.30
N ALA A 87 -3.34 -6.22 -4.94
CA ALA A 87 -2.78 -4.96 -5.45
C ALA A 87 -3.67 -4.32 -6.52
N GLU A 88 -4.27 -5.11 -7.44
CA GLU A 88 -5.23 -4.66 -8.46
C GLU A 88 -6.50 -4.04 -7.85
N LEU A 89 -6.91 -4.46 -6.64
CA LEU A 89 -8.02 -3.86 -5.91
C LEU A 89 -7.72 -2.44 -5.38
N GLY A 90 -6.44 -2.01 -5.45
CA GLY A 90 -5.99 -0.72 -4.97
C GLY A 90 -5.45 -0.74 -3.53
N ILE A 91 -4.95 -1.89 -3.07
CA ILE A 91 -4.25 -2.00 -1.79
C ILE A 91 -2.75 -1.85 -2.04
N GLY A 92 -2.21 -0.68 -1.70
CA GLY A 92 -0.77 -0.37 -1.81
C GLY A 92 -0.04 -0.61 -0.50
N ARG A 93 1.21 -1.11 -0.58
CA ARG A 93 2.08 -1.28 0.59
C ARG A 93 3.48 -0.76 0.34
N LYS A 94 3.99 0.06 1.29
CA LYS A 94 5.40 0.42 1.33
C LYS A 94 6.19 -0.71 1.99
N PHE A 95 7.17 -1.25 1.27
CA PHE A 95 8.11 -2.22 1.81
C PHE A 95 9.27 -1.53 2.54
N GLN A 96 9.98 -2.27 3.40
CA GLN A 96 11.10 -1.74 4.17
C GLN A 96 12.34 -1.41 3.31
N LYS A 97 12.55 -2.13 2.19
CA LYS A 97 13.67 -1.87 1.28
C LYS A 97 13.24 -0.88 0.19
N PRO A 98 14.05 0.16 -0.08
CA PRO A 98 13.79 1.07 -1.17
C PRO A 98 13.66 0.36 -2.52
N THR A 99 12.60 0.71 -3.28
CA THR A 99 12.29 0.13 -4.59
C THR A 99 12.40 1.15 -5.72
N VAL A 100 13.15 2.24 -5.49
CA VAL A 100 13.34 3.28 -6.51
C VAL A 100 14.34 2.83 -7.59
N PHE A 101 14.07 3.18 -8.83
CA PHE A 101 14.98 3.00 -9.96
C PHE A 101 16.04 4.12 -9.93
N GLU A 102 17.20 3.84 -9.36
CA GLU A 102 18.24 4.84 -9.09
C GLU A 102 18.81 5.50 -10.35
N SER A 103 18.83 4.78 -11.47
CA SER A 103 19.27 5.26 -12.78
C SER A 103 18.25 6.13 -13.52
N GLN A 104 17.04 6.25 -13.01
CA GLN A 104 15.96 7.04 -13.59
C GLN A 104 15.78 8.34 -12.80
N THR A 105 15.15 9.34 -13.41
CA THR A 105 14.79 10.57 -12.70
C THR A 105 13.67 10.34 -11.69
N VAL A 106 13.47 11.29 -10.78
CA VAL A 106 12.33 11.28 -9.85
C VAL A 106 11.01 11.22 -10.63
N GLN A 107 10.87 12.02 -11.69
CA GLN A 107 9.69 11.99 -12.55
C GLN A 107 9.49 10.64 -13.24
N ASP A 108 10.56 10.03 -13.77
CA ASP A 108 10.45 8.74 -14.45
C ASP A 108 10.02 7.64 -13.50
N ASN A 109 10.51 7.65 -12.24
CA ASN A 109 10.06 6.73 -11.21
C ASN A 109 8.54 6.85 -10.95
N LEU A 110 8.02 8.08 -10.87
CA LEU A 110 6.58 8.31 -10.69
C LEU A 110 5.78 7.89 -11.93
N LEU A 111 6.29 8.16 -13.14
CA LEU A 111 5.67 7.73 -14.38
C LEU A 111 5.56 6.20 -14.49
N LEU A 112 6.63 5.49 -14.13
CA LEU A 112 6.66 4.02 -14.12
C LEU A 112 5.69 3.42 -13.09
N ALA A 113 5.40 4.17 -12.04
CA ALA A 113 4.48 3.74 -10.99
C ALA A 113 3.00 4.01 -11.32
N LEU A 114 2.69 4.83 -12.32
CA LEU A 114 1.30 5.10 -12.71
C LEU A 114 0.59 3.80 -13.11
N ASN A 115 -0.62 3.64 -12.62
CA ASN A 115 -1.50 2.55 -13.05
C ASN A 115 -2.11 2.89 -14.41
N VAL A 116 -1.33 2.67 -15.48
CA VAL A 116 -1.74 2.87 -16.88
C VAL A 116 -1.91 1.53 -17.58
N ASP A 117 -2.63 1.52 -18.70
CA ASP A 117 -2.76 0.33 -19.54
C ASP A 117 -1.38 -0.11 -20.07
N HIS A 118 -0.85 -1.18 -19.49
CA HIS A 118 0.41 -1.81 -19.89
C HIS A 118 0.28 -2.71 -21.13
N SER A 119 -0.81 -2.61 -21.89
CA SER A 119 -0.90 -3.29 -23.18
C SER A 119 0.21 -2.82 -24.13
N VAL A 120 0.67 -3.70 -25.03
CA VAL A 120 1.73 -3.38 -26.01
C VAL A 120 1.36 -2.13 -26.83
N ARG A 121 0.08 -1.96 -27.15
CA ARG A 121 -0.41 -0.77 -27.87
C ARG A 121 -0.42 0.48 -26.99
N GLY A 122 -0.86 0.37 -25.74
CA GLY A 122 -0.85 1.46 -24.77
C GLY A 122 0.58 1.97 -24.54
N THR A 123 1.54 1.07 -24.34
CA THR A 123 2.95 1.43 -24.11
C THR A 123 3.62 2.02 -25.37
N LEU A 124 3.36 1.47 -26.56
CA LEU A 124 4.00 1.91 -27.80
C LEU A 124 3.52 3.29 -28.26
N PHE A 125 2.28 3.68 -27.96
CA PHE A 125 1.68 4.95 -28.33
C PHE A 125 1.48 5.90 -27.14
N TRP A 126 2.04 5.57 -25.98
CA TRP A 126 1.91 6.40 -24.80
C TRP A 126 2.59 7.76 -24.99
N ARG A 127 1.80 8.83 -24.93
CA ARG A 127 2.25 10.24 -25.06
C ARG A 127 2.06 11.04 -23.78
N GLY A 128 1.83 10.39 -22.64
CA GLY A 128 1.53 11.09 -21.38
C GLY A 128 0.26 11.94 -21.51
N SER A 129 -0.80 11.60 -20.84
CA SER A 129 -1.99 12.45 -20.85
C SER A 129 -1.77 13.69 -19.96
N LYS A 130 -2.52 14.77 -20.24
CA LYS A 130 -2.52 15.95 -19.37
C LYS A 130 -2.89 15.58 -17.92
N ALA A 131 -3.84 14.66 -17.75
CA ALA A 131 -4.26 14.17 -16.44
C ALA A 131 -3.14 13.44 -15.69
N GLU A 132 -2.32 12.64 -16.38
CA GLU A 132 -1.15 11.98 -15.79
C GLU A 132 -0.09 12.98 -15.35
N SER A 133 0.18 13.99 -16.17
CA SER A 133 1.12 15.07 -15.82
C SER A 133 0.64 15.84 -14.58
N GLU A 134 -0.63 16.23 -14.54
CA GLU A 134 -1.22 16.94 -13.40
C GLU A 134 -1.19 16.07 -12.13
N ARG A 135 -1.35 14.75 -12.28
CA ARG A 135 -1.24 13.81 -11.16
C ARG A 135 0.18 13.75 -10.62
N ILE A 136 1.18 13.62 -11.49
CA ILE A 136 2.60 13.61 -11.07
C ILE A 136 2.95 14.93 -10.40
N ASP A 137 2.48 16.08 -10.92
CA ASP A 137 2.73 17.38 -10.31
C ASP A 137 2.18 17.45 -8.87
N LYS A 138 0.95 16.98 -8.64
CA LYS A 138 0.35 16.87 -7.30
C LYS A 138 1.12 15.94 -6.37
N VAL A 139 1.57 14.79 -6.88
CA VAL A 139 2.37 13.85 -6.09
C VAL A 139 3.70 14.48 -5.71
N LEU A 140 4.42 15.11 -6.66
CA LEU A 140 5.70 15.79 -6.42
C LEU A 140 5.57 16.89 -5.36
N GLU A 141 4.49 17.67 -5.41
CA GLU A 141 4.19 18.69 -4.40
C GLU A 141 3.95 18.05 -3.02
N THR A 142 3.14 16.97 -2.96
CA THR A 142 2.82 16.25 -1.73
C THR A 142 4.07 15.69 -1.06
N ILE A 143 4.97 15.07 -1.84
CA ILE A 143 6.22 14.48 -1.32
C ILE A 143 7.38 15.49 -1.23
N ARG A 144 7.15 16.77 -1.56
CA ARG A 144 8.13 17.87 -1.53
C ARG A 144 9.40 17.61 -2.36
N LEU A 145 9.24 17.00 -3.52
CA LEU A 145 10.34 16.71 -4.45
C LEU A 145 10.21 17.43 -5.80
N THR A 146 9.42 18.50 -5.87
CA THR A 146 9.21 19.30 -7.10
C THR A 146 10.53 19.79 -7.67
N ASP A 147 11.43 20.35 -6.84
CA ASP A 147 12.74 20.87 -7.27
C ASP A 147 13.71 19.77 -7.70
N ALA A 148 13.45 18.52 -7.26
CA ALA A 148 14.25 17.36 -7.60
C ALA A 148 13.69 16.58 -8.81
N ARG A 149 12.64 17.05 -9.46
CA ARG A 149 11.89 16.36 -10.53
C ARG A 149 12.77 15.68 -11.56
N ASN A 150 13.77 16.41 -12.07
CA ASN A 150 14.66 15.95 -13.14
C ASN A 150 16.00 15.36 -12.61
N ARG A 151 16.16 15.23 -11.29
CA ARG A 151 17.35 14.63 -10.72
C ARG A 151 17.25 13.11 -10.77
N LEU A 152 18.38 12.43 -10.93
CA LEU A 152 18.46 10.97 -10.79
C LEU A 152 18.09 10.56 -9.36
N ALA A 153 17.23 9.56 -9.21
CA ALA A 153 16.80 9.06 -7.91
C ALA A 153 17.99 8.53 -7.07
N GLY A 154 19.04 8.03 -7.72
CA GLY A 154 20.29 7.62 -7.07
C GLY A 154 20.98 8.75 -6.32
N SER A 155 20.83 10.02 -6.76
CA SER A 155 21.44 11.20 -6.14
C SER A 155 20.64 11.77 -4.95
N LEU A 156 19.50 11.22 -4.65
CA LEU A 156 18.66 11.64 -3.52
C LEU A 156 19.24 11.14 -2.20
N SER A 157 18.99 11.90 -1.13
CA SER A 157 19.26 11.41 0.24
C SER A 157 18.36 10.22 0.57
N HIS A 158 18.71 9.46 1.61
CA HIS A 158 17.90 8.31 2.04
C HIS A 158 16.44 8.71 2.34
N GLY A 159 16.22 9.80 3.09
CA GLY A 159 14.89 10.32 3.36
C GLY A 159 14.13 10.74 2.09
N GLN A 160 14.81 11.39 1.13
CA GLN A 160 14.19 11.74 -0.15
C GLN A 160 13.80 10.52 -0.97
N LYS A 161 14.60 9.44 -0.95
CA LYS A 161 14.25 8.16 -1.58
C LYS A 161 13.00 7.55 -0.95
N GLN A 162 12.87 7.61 0.37
CA GLN A 162 11.66 7.15 1.06
C GLN A 162 10.43 7.95 0.68
N TRP A 163 10.56 9.30 0.56
CA TRP A 163 9.47 10.14 0.08
C TRP A 163 9.10 9.81 -1.38
N LEU A 164 10.09 9.54 -2.24
CA LEU A 164 9.82 9.12 -3.61
C LEU A 164 9.05 7.80 -3.67
N GLU A 165 9.39 6.82 -2.82
CA GLU A 165 8.63 5.56 -2.73
C GLU A 165 7.18 5.77 -2.32
N ILE A 166 6.93 6.63 -1.33
CA ILE A 166 5.57 7.00 -0.94
C ILE A 166 4.87 7.66 -2.14
N GLY A 167 5.56 8.55 -2.86
CA GLY A 167 5.06 9.17 -4.08
C GLY A 167 4.68 8.16 -5.16
N MET A 168 5.51 7.13 -5.38
CA MET A 168 5.22 6.06 -6.34
C MET A 168 3.95 5.29 -5.96
N LEU A 169 3.73 5.04 -4.67
CA LEU A 169 2.48 4.42 -4.20
C LEU A 169 1.27 5.34 -4.38
N LEU A 170 1.41 6.63 -4.04
CA LEU A 170 0.34 7.62 -4.24
C LEU A 170 0.00 7.80 -5.74
N ALA A 171 0.99 7.66 -6.63
CA ALA A 171 0.79 7.72 -8.07
C ALA A 171 -0.12 6.59 -8.58
N GLN A 172 -0.22 5.45 -7.90
CA GLN A 172 -1.11 4.34 -8.24
C GLN A 172 -2.58 4.57 -7.85
N ASP A 173 -2.90 5.63 -7.10
CA ASP A 173 -4.23 5.93 -6.55
C ASP A 173 -4.79 4.82 -5.65
N PRO A 174 -4.06 4.40 -4.64
CA PRO A 174 -4.52 3.32 -3.82
C PRO A 174 -5.75 3.72 -3.01
N LYS A 175 -6.71 2.82 -2.90
CA LYS A 175 -7.84 2.95 -1.98
C LYS A 175 -7.41 2.77 -0.52
N LEU A 176 -6.45 1.86 -0.29
CA LEU A 176 -5.83 1.60 1.01
C LEU A 176 -4.32 1.63 0.87
N LEU A 177 -3.65 2.45 1.69
CA LEU A 177 -2.19 2.51 1.75
C LEU A 177 -1.69 2.00 3.10
N LEU A 178 -0.87 0.95 3.07
CA LEU A 178 -0.21 0.37 4.23
C LEU A 178 1.25 0.85 4.26
N VAL A 179 1.64 1.52 5.35
CA VAL A 179 3.00 2.04 5.52
C VAL A 179 3.60 1.47 6.79
N ASP A 180 4.65 0.66 6.64
CA ASP A 180 5.42 0.09 7.75
C ASP A 180 6.62 0.99 8.04
N GLU A 181 6.77 1.43 9.29
CA GLU A 181 7.87 2.28 9.77
C GLU A 181 8.15 3.52 8.88
N PRO A 182 7.16 4.43 8.70
CA PRO A 182 7.25 5.53 7.73
C PRO A 182 8.42 6.48 7.95
N VAL A 183 8.96 6.55 9.17
CA VAL A 183 10.04 7.50 9.56
C VAL A 183 11.36 6.80 9.85
N ALA A 184 11.49 5.50 9.63
CA ALA A 184 12.75 4.79 9.86
C ALA A 184 13.84 5.36 8.93
N GLY A 185 14.87 6.01 9.52
CA GLY A 185 15.98 6.62 8.77
C GLY A 185 15.71 8.03 8.23
N MET A 186 14.62 8.68 8.60
CA MET A 186 14.41 10.11 8.38
C MET A 186 14.98 10.89 9.58
N THR A 187 16.23 11.29 9.51
CA THR A 187 16.87 12.25 10.44
C THR A 187 17.23 13.51 9.69
#